data_b1727aa9e7100cf3b1e9c7884223d7b4
#
_entry.id   b1727aa9e7100cf3b1e9c7884223d7b4
#
_cell.length_a   1.000
_cell.length_b   1.000
_cell.length_c   1.000
_cell.angle_alpha   90.00
_cell.angle_beta   90.00
_cell.angle_gamma   90.00
#
_symmetry.space_group_name_H-M   'P 1'
#
loop_
_entity.id
_entity.type
_entity.pdbx_description
1 polymer ?
#
loop_
_entity_poly.entity_id
_entity_poly.type
_entity_poly.pdbx_seq_one_letter_code
_entity_poly.pdbx_strand_id
1 'polypeptide(L)'
;GRLASSDPNLQNIPIKTDDGREIRKAFVAEKNNALISADYNQVEMRILADLADVKELKKAFINNDDIHSITASQVFNISVNKVDQNLRRKAKAINFGIIYGITQYGLAKQISVSNNEALEFINSYFKKFPEIKDYMQSTIKFCRKNGYVSNIFGRRIHLRGINDKNFSVRSFQERAAINAPIQSSAADIIRLAMIKLYELIKIKKLYDGKMLLQIHDELVFECSKINQEKVEKVVKKTMESVSSSEHHMFTTPLDVNINSGNNWDEAH
;
A
#
# COMPACT_ATOMS: atom_id res chain seq x y z
N GLY A 1 0.71 -6.66 -12.23
CA GLY A 1 0.90 -7.80 -11.31
C GLY A 1 -0.24 -8.03 -10.33
N ARG A 2 -1.18 -7.08 -10.18
CA ARG A 2 -2.36 -7.24 -9.30
C ARG A 2 -3.29 -8.34 -9.83
N LEU A 3 -3.94 -9.05 -8.90
CA LEU A 3 -5.07 -9.92 -9.21
C LEU A 3 -6.30 -9.06 -9.52
N ALA A 4 -7.22 -9.63 -10.29
CA ALA A 4 -8.53 -9.04 -10.57
C ALA A 4 -9.62 -10.05 -10.22
N SER A 5 -10.76 -9.57 -9.76
CA SER A 5 -11.96 -10.34 -9.51
C SER A 5 -13.06 -9.89 -10.47
N SER A 6 -13.80 -10.84 -11.05
CA SER A 6 -14.91 -10.57 -11.97
C SER A 6 -16.06 -11.51 -11.69
N ASP A 7 -17.25 -11.03 -11.90
CA ASP A 7 -18.52 -11.76 -11.85
C ASP A 7 -18.80 -12.54 -10.54
N PRO A 8 -18.86 -11.87 -9.39
CA PRO A 8 -18.78 -10.43 -9.12
C PRO A 8 -17.36 -9.94 -8.82
N ASN A 9 -17.13 -8.63 -8.98
CA ASN A 9 -15.89 -7.99 -8.52
C ASN A 9 -15.96 -7.69 -7.02
N LEU A 10 -15.54 -8.63 -6.20
CA LEU A 10 -15.53 -8.51 -4.73
C LEU A 10 -14.54 -7.47 -4.21
N GLN A 11 -13.53 -7.08 -5.01
CA GLN A 11 -12.56 -6.06 -4.64
C GLN A 11 -13.15 -4.63 -4.64
N ASN A 12 -14.33 -4.44 -5.24
CA ASN A 12 -15.01 -3.14 -5.31
C ASN A 12 -16.08 -2.95 -4.23
N ILE A 13 -16.29 -3.90 -3.32
CA ILE A 13 -17.24 -3.75 -2.21
C ILE A 13 -16.72 -2.61 -1.30
N PRO A 14 -17.47 -1.48 -1.17
CA PRO A 14 -17.01 -0.35 -0.39
C PRO A 14 -16.85 -0.70 1.09
N ILE A 15 -15.93 -0.02 1.78
CA ILE A 15 -15.76 -0.15 3.22
C ILE A 15 -16.12 1.14 3.97
N LYS A 16 -16.06 2.29 3.28
CA LYS A 16 -16.25 3.60 3.90
C LYS A 16 -17.71 4.06 3.96
N THR A 17 -18.60 3.37 3.26
CA THR A 17 -20.02 3.70 3.22
C THR A 17 -20.79 2.71 4.10
N ASP A 18 -21.89 3.18 4.70
CA ASP A 18 -22.75 2.32 5.54
C ASP A 18 -23.30 1.14 4.72
N ASP A 19 -23.76 1.37 3.49
CA ASP A 19 -24.22 0.30 2.59
C ASP A 19 -23.14 -0.74 2.31
N GLY A 20 -21.89 -0.30 2.10
CA GLY A 20 -20.77 -1.20 1.87
C GLY A 20 -20.46 -2.06 3.09
N ARG A 21 -20.57 -1.50 4.29
CA ARG A 21 -20.41 -2.22 5.56
C ARG A 21 -21.53 -3.24 5.76
N GLU A 22 -22.79 -2.87 5.46
CA GLU A 22 -23.92 -3.83 5.50
C GLU A 22 -23.70 -5.01 4.53
N ILE A 23 -23.16 -4.76 3.31
CA ILE A 23 -22.79 -5.83 2.39
C ILE A 23 -21.72 -6.74 2.99
N ARG A 24 -20.71 -6.18 3.67
CA ARG A 24 -19.63 -6.97 4.30
C ARG A 24 -20.13 -7.84 5.45
N LYS A 25 -21.17 -7.42 6.19
CA LYS A 25 -21.82 -8.22 7.22
C LYS A 25 -22.51 -9.48 6.68
N ALA A 26 -22.88 -9.50 5.39
CA ALA A 26 -23.48 -10.68 4.76
C ALA A 26 -22.47 -11.81 4.50
N PHE A 27 -21.16 -11.52 4.52
CA PHE A 27 -20.09 -12.51 4.41
C PHE A 27 -19.77 -13.04 5.80
N VAL A 28 -20.38 -14.14 6.17
CA VAL A 28 -20.30 -14.74 7.51
C VAL A 28 -19.42 -15.98 7.54
N ALA A 29 -18.76 -16.21 8.68
CA ALA A 29 -18.04 -17.46 8.92
C ALA A 29 -19.00 -18.65 9.06
N GLU A 30 -18.54 -19.85 8.70
CA GLU A 30 -19.26 -21.09 9.03
C GLU A 30 -19.43 -21.23 10.55
N LYS A 31 -20.40 -22.06 10.95
CA LYS A 31 -20.65 -22.34 12.39
C LYS A 31 -19.38 -22.83 13.09
N ASN A 32 -19.03 -22.25 14.23
CA ASN A 32 -17.83 -22.49 15.03
C ASN A 32 -16.53 -22.00 14.39
N ASN A 33 -16.59 -21.27 13.27
CA ASN A 33 -15.45 -20.62 12.64
C ASN A 33 -15.45 -19.11 12.91
N ALA A 34 -14.32 -18.48 12.60
CA ALA A 34 -14.13 -17.04 12.54
C ALA A 34 -13.51 -16.65 11.19
N LEU A 35 -13.87 -15.46 10.68
CA LEU A 35 -13.14 -14.81 9.63
C LEU A 35 -11.96 -14.06 10.23
N ILE A 36 -10.82 -14.08 9.54
CA ILE A 36 -9.62 -13.34 9.88
C ILE A 36 -9.27 -12.46 8.69
N SER A 37 -9.17 -11.15 8.90
CA SER A 37 -8.62 -10.19 7.95
C SER A 37 -7.19 -9.84 8.33
N ALA A 38 -6.28 -9.91 7.37
CA ALA A 38 -4.88 -9.54 7.51
C ALA A 38 -4.50 -8.56 6.40
N ASP A 39 -4.26 -7.30 6.77
CA ASP A 39 -4.01 -6.18 5.86
C ASP A 39 -2.61 -5.59 6.07
N TYR A 40 -1.87 -5.37 4.98
CA TYR A 40 -0.57 -4.71 5.04
C TYR A 40 -0.72 -3.22 5.38
N ASN A 41 -0.15 -2.82 6.50
CA ASN A 41 -0.15 -1.41 6.92
C ASN A 41 0.78 -0.57 6.05
N GLN A 42 0.19 0.29 5.22
CA GLN A 42 0.89 1.29 4.39
C GLN A 42 2.00 0.70 3.50
N VAL A 43 1.78 -0.46 2.91
CA VAL A 43 2.81 -1.20 2.15
C VAL A 43 3.45 -0.36 1.04
N GLU A 44 2.68 0.43 0.28
CA GLU A 44 3.20 1.27 -0.81
C GLU A 44 4.12 2.39 -0.29
N MET A 45 3.83 2.97 0.89
CA MET A 45 4.70 3.96 1.53
C MET A 45 6.01 3.34 2.04
N ARG A 46 5.93 2.13 2.58
CA ARG A 46 7.11 1.37 3.01
C ARG A 46 8.00 1.01 1.83
N ILE A 47 7.41 0.60 0.71
CA ILE A 47 8.12 0.34 -0.55
C ILE A 47 8.77 1.62 -1.09
N LEU A 48 8.06 2.75 -1.09
CA LEU A 48 8.63 4.03 -1.51
C LEU A 48 9.80 4.45 -0.63
N ALA A 49 9.67 4.34 0.70
CA ALA A 49 10.74 4.66 1.64
C ALA A 49 12.00 3.83 1.35
N ASP A 50 11.83 2.59 0.94
CA ASP A 50 12.92 1.68 0.61
C ASP A 50 13.53 1.97 -0.77
N LEU A 51 12.71 2.11 -1.81
CA LEU A 51 13.16 2.39 -3.18
C LEU A 51 13.83 3.75 -3.34
N ALA A 52 13.35 4.77 -2.64
CA ALA A 52 13.91 6.11 -2.64
C ALA A 52 14.99 6.32 -1.58
N ASP A 53 15.28 5.32 -0.75
CA ASP A 53 16.21 5.36 0.39
C ASP A 53 15.97 6.53 1.35
N VAL A 54 14.71 6.81 1.68
CA VAL A 54 14.33 7.90 2.58
C VAL A 54 14.58 7.49 4.02
N LYS A 55 15.75 7.82 4.56
CA LYS A 55 16.20 7.40 5.91
C LYS A 55 15.22 7.80 7.02
N GLU A 56 14.63 8.98 6.92
CA GLU A 56 13.67 9.48 7.91
C GLU A 56 12.39 8.64 7.93
N LEU A 57 11.84 8.29 6.78
CA LEU A 57 10.66 7.41 6.69
C LEU A 57 10.99 5.98 7.12
N LYS A 58 12.14 5.43 6.72
CA LYS A 58 12.59 4.11 7.18
C LYS A 58 12.67 4.05 8.70
N LYS A 59 13.31 5.06 9.32
CA LYS A 59 13.42 5.17 10.78
C LYS A 59 12.04 5.25 11.44
N ALA A 60 11.14 6.06 10.88
CA ALA A 60 9.78 6.19 11.40
C ALA A 60 9.03 4.84 11.35
N PHE A 61 9.15 4.09 10.26
CA PHE A 61 8.55 2.75 10.17
C PHE A 61 9.16 1.73 11.13
N ILE A 62 10.47 1.79 11.37
CA ILE A 62 11.14 0.91 12.35
C ILE A 62 10.65 1.21 13.77
N ASN A 63 10.43 2.48 14.09
CA ASN A 63 9.97 2.93 15.41
C ASN A 63 8.44 2.81 15.58
N ASN A 64 7.69 2.42 14.56
CA ASN A 64 6.21 2.48 14.51
C ASN A 64 5.65 3.89 14.73
N ASP A 65 6.36 4.92 14.28
CA ASP A 65 5.90 6.29 14.34
C ASP A 65 4.81 6.56 13.29
N ASP A 66 3.89 7.49 13.57
CA ASP A 66 2.86 7.90 12.60
C ASP A 66 3.45 8.81 11.51
N ILE A 67 3.78 8.21 10.35
CA ILE A 67 4.37 8.94 9.22
C ILE A 67 3.51 10.08 8.69
N HIS A 68 2.18 10.00 8.83
CA HIS A 68 1.31 11.09 8.39
C HIS A 68 1.39 12.27 9.35
N SER A 69 1.55 12.04 10.65
CA SER A 69 1.81 13.09 11.63
C SER A 69 3.20 13.70 11.47
N ILE A 70 4.21 12.89 11.17
CA ILE A 70 5.56 13.38 10.85
C ILE A 70 5.51 14.28 9.60
N THR A 71 4.88 13.81 8.52
CA THR A 71 4.73 14.59 7.29
C THR A 71 3.96 15.89 7.54
N ALA A 72 2.87 15.85 8.32
CA ALA A 72 2.11 17.04 8.68
C ALA A 72 2.98 18.06 9.42
N SER A 73 3.72 17.60 10.43
CA SER A 73 4.66 18.44 11.18
C SER A 73 5.65 19.16 10.25
N GLN A 74 6.19 18.44 9.29
CA GLN A 74 7.21 18.97 8.38
C GLN A 74 6.64 19.88 7.30
N VAL A 75 5.54 19.49 6.66
CA VAL A 75 4.91 20.25 5.57
C VAL A 75 4.27 21.54 6.08
N PHE A 76 3.61 21.48 7.24
CA PHE A 76 2.94 22.63 7.84
C PHE A 76 3.81 23.41 8.85
N ASN A 77 5.06 22.96 9.06
CA ASN A 77 6.04 23.57 9.96
C ASN A 77 5.51 23.77 11.40
N ILE A 78 4.94 22.71 11.96
CA ILE A 78 4.39 22.66 13.33
C ILE A 78 4.99 21.49 14.10
N SER A 79 4.97 21.55 15.43
CA SER A 79 5.39 20.41 16.28
C SER A 79 4.47 19.21 16.06
N VAL A 80 5.03 18.00 16.05
CA VAL A 80 4.26 16.73 15.88
C VAL A 80 3.11 16.63 16.89
N ASN A 81 3.35 17.08 18.14
CA ASN A 81 2.34 17.06 19.20
C ASN A 81 1.17 18.03 18.98
N LYS A 82 1.28 18.95 18.02
CA LYS A 82 0.23 19.90 17.61
C LYS A 82 -0.50 19.49 16.35
N VAL A 83 -0.17 18.33 15.79
CA VAL A 83 -0.84 17.80 14.60
C VAL A 83 -2.22 17.25 15.00
N ASP A 84 -3.26 17.94 14.56
CA ASP A 84 -4.63 17.49 14.72
C ASP A 84 -5.04 16.48 13.62
N GLN A 85 -6.23 15.89 13.76
CA GLN A 85 -6.78 14.92 12.81
C GLN A 85 -6.96 15.48 11.40
N ASN A 86 -7.24 16.79 11.27
CA ASN A 86 -7.42 17.43 9.97
C ASN A 86 -6.09 17.58 9.24
N LEU A 87 -5.06 18.07 9.93
CA LEU A 87 -3.70 18.18 9.38
C LEU A 87 -3.11 16.80 9.04
N ARG A 88 -3.34 15.80 9.90
CA ARG A 88 -2.96 14.43 9.63
C ARG A 88 -3.64 13.88 8.37
N ARG A 89 -4.95 14.14 8.19
CA ARG A 89 -5.70 13.74 6.98
C ARG A 89 -5.16 14.44 5.72
N LYS A 90 -4.85 15.74 5.81
CA LYS A 90 -4.22 16.48 4.70
C LYS A 90 -2.85 15.89 4.35
N ALA A 91 -2.01 15.61 5.33
CA ALA A 91 -0.71 14.99 5.11
C ALA A 91 -0.83 13.58 4.51
N LYS A 92 -1.82 12.79 4.93
CA LYS A 92 -2.13 11.50 4.30
C LYS A 92 -2.46 11.68 2.81
N ALA A 93 -3.27 12.67 2.47
CA ALA A 93 -3.60 12.97 1.07
C ALA A 93 -2.35 13.43 0.27
N ILE A 94 -1.46 14.21 0.87
CA ILE A 94 -0.19 14.64 0.27
C ILE A 94 0.71 13.43 0.03
N ASN A 95 0.95 12.59 1.03
CA ASN A 95 1.80 11.40 0.93
C ASN A 95 1.36 10.49 -0.22
N PHE A 96 0.09 10.09 -0.25
CA PHE A 96 -0.43 9.25 -1.31
C PHE A 96 -0.53 9.98 -2.65
N GLY A 97 -0.95 11.24 -2.64
CA GLY A 97 -1.05 12.05 -3.85
C GLY A 97 0.28 12.17 -4.58
N ILE A 98 1.37 12.41 -3.86
CA ILE A 98 2.72 12.54 -4.44
C ILE A 98 3.18 11.21 -5.04
N ILE A 99 2.97 10.08 -4.36
CA ILE A 99 3.28 8.75 -4.90
C ILE A 99 2.59 8.53 -6.25
N TYR A 100 1.34 8.98 -6.37
CA TYR A 100 0.56 8.85 -7.60
C TYR A 100 0.77 9.99 -8.61
N GLY A 101 1.72 10.89 -8.35
CA GLY A 101 2.06 12.00 -9.24
C GLY A 101 0.95 13.04 -9.33
N ILE A 102 0.30 13.35 -8.21
CA ILE A 102 -0.78 14.35 -8.14
C ILE A 102 -0.26 15.72 -8.59
N THR A 103 -1.09 16.45 -9.34
CA THR A 103 -0.83 17.86 -9.66
C THR A 103 -1.31 18.77 -8.52
N GLN A 104 -0.82 20.01 -8.49
CA GLN A 104 -1.31 21.02 -7.55
C GLN A 104 -2.84 21.20 -7.61
N TYR A 105 -3.43 21.13 -8.81
CA TYR A 105 -4.89 21.23 -9.00
C TYR A 105 -5.64 20.04 -8.38
N GLY A 106 -5.11 18.83 -8.56
CA GLY A 106 -5.67 17.61 -7.97
C GLY A 106 -5.59 17.64 -6.45
N LEU A 107 -4.43 18.04 -5.91
CA LEU A 107 -4.23 18.15 -4.47
C LEU A 107 -5.12 19.24 -3.86
N ALA A 108 -5.17 20.44 -4.46
CA ALA A 108 -6.00 21.53 -4.02
C ALA A 108 -7.48 21.10 -3.87
N LYS A 109 -8.02 20.40 -4.86
CA LYS A 109 -9.39 19.86 -4.82
C LYS A 109 -9.57 18.82 -3.72
N GLN A 110 -8.58 17.93 -3.53
CA GLN A 110 -8.66 16.81 -2.57
C GLN A 110 -8.65 17.27 -1.11
N ILE A 111 -7.86 18.30 -0.79
CA ILE A 111 -7.71 18.80 0.59
C ILE A 111 -8.41 20.15 0.83
N SER A 112 -9.17 20.64 -0.16
CA SER A 112 -9.97 21.88 -0.08
C SER A 112 -9.12 23.12 0.28
N VAL A 113 -8.06 23.36 -0.50
CA VAL A 113 -7.19 24.55 -0.39
C VAL A 113 -7.04 25.22 -1.75
N SER A 114 -6.41 26.39 -1.79
CA SER A 114 -6.08 27.07 -3.04
C SER A 114 -4.98 26.32 -3.82
N ASN A 115 -4.89 26.55 -5.14
CA ASN A 115 -3.85 25.95 -5.97
C ASN A 115 -2.43 26.38 -5.53
N ASN A 116 -2.29 27.61 -5.04
CA ASN A 116 -1.00 28.14 -4.56
C ASN A 116 -0.58 27.43 -3.26
N GLU A 117 -1.48 27.28 -2.29
CA GLU A 117 -1.20 26.53 -1.07
C GLU A 117 -0.84 25.05 -1.37
N ALA A 118 -1.57 24.41 -2.28
CA ALA A 118 -1.26 23.06 -2.70
C ALA A 118 0.14 22.94 -3.33
N LEU A 119 0.54 23.93 -4.13
CA LEU A 119 1.88 24.00 -4.70
C LEU A 119 2.95 24.19 -3.61
N GLU A 120 2.71 25.07 -2.63
CA GLU A 120 3.59 25.26 -1.49
C GLU A 120 3.77 23.98 -0.67
N PHE A 121 2.70 23.22 -0.44
CA PHE A 121 2.77 21.92 0.26
C PHE A 121 3.59 20.90 -0.52
N ILE A 122 3.40 20.80 -1.84
CA ILE A 122 4.20 19.92 -2.69
C ILE A 122 5.68 20.31 -2.65
N ASN A 123 5.99 21.60 -2.73
CA ASN A 123 7.37 22.10 -2.67
C ASN A 123 7.99 21.84 -1.29
N SER A 124 7.26 22.08 -0.21
CA SER A 124 7.69 21.80 1.16
C SER A 124 7.96 20.31 1.36
N TYR A 125 7.09 19.44 0.82
CA TYR A 125 7.29 18.00 0.86
C TYR A 125 8.59 17.57 0.17
N PHE A 126 8.84 18.02 -1.06
CA PHE A 126 10.07 17.67 -1.78
C PHE A 126 11.32 18.34 -1.19
N LYS A 127 11.19 19.47 -0.48
CA LYS A 127 12.29 20.06 0.28
C LYS A 127 12.66 19.17 1.49
N LYS A 128 11.69 18.50 2.09
CA LYS A 128 11.89 17.61 3.24
C LYS A 128 12.32 16.21 2.84
N PHE A 129 11.82 15.72 1.71
CA PHE A 129 12.13 14.39 1.18
C PHE A 129 12.70 14.51 -0.24
N PRO A 130 13.90 15.10 -0.41
CA PRO A 130 14.52 15.28 -1.72
C PRO A 130 14.76 13.94 -2.41
N GLU A 131 15.02 12.86 -1.67
CA GLU A 131 15.26 11.53 -2.18
C GLU A 131 14.06 10.99 -2.98
N ILE A 132 12.82 11.36 -2.59
CA ILE A 132 11.62 10.98 -3.33
C ILE A 132 11.59 11.67 -4.70
N LYS A 133 11.98 12.95 -4.75
CA LYS A 133 12.07 13.69 -6.02
C LYS A 133 13.13 13.07 -6.93
N ASP A 134 14.28 12.70 -6.38
CA ASP A 134 15.37 12.07 -7.11
C ASP A 134 14.98 10.69 -7.63
N TYR A 135 14.28 9.89 -6.82
CA TYR A 135 13.68 8.63 -7.24
C TYR A 135 12.73 8.82 -8.43
N MET A 136 11.82 9.78 -8.36
CA MET A 136 10.86 10.06 -9.42
C MET A 136 11.57 10.44 -10.73
N GLN A 137 12.53 11.35 -10.66
CA GLN A 137 13.28 11.82 -11.84
C GLN A 137 14.16 10.73 -12.45
N SER A 138 14.87 9.99 -11.62
CA SER A 138 15.74 8.89 -12.07
C SER A 138 14.92 7.76 -12.71
N THR A 139 13.76 7.44 -12.13
CA THR A 139 12.84 6.41 -12.66
C THR A 139 12.28 6.81 -14.03
N ILE A 140 11.84 8.07 -14.21
CA ILE A 140 11.40 8.58 -15.51
C ILE A 140 12.53 8.52 -16.53
N LYS A 141 13.75 9.00 -16.15
CA LYS A 141 14.93 8.98 -17.02
C LYS A 141 15.31 7.56 -17.45
N PHE A 142 15.29 6.61 -16.52
CA PHE A 142 15.52 5.20 -16.80
C PHE A 142 14.47 4.65 -17.76
N CYS A 143 13.19 4.93 -17.51
CA CYS A 143 12.10 4.46 -18.33
C CYS A 143 12.16 5.00 -19.75
N ARG A 144 12.48 6.30 -19.93
CA ARG A 144 12.65 6.92 -21.25
C ARG A 144 13.77 6.26 -22.06
N LYS A 145 14.86 5.85 -21.39
CA LYS A 145 15.98 5.17 -22.05
C LYS A 145 15.67 3.72 -22.40
N ASN A 146 14.97 3.00 -21.53
CA ASN A 146 14.85 1.53 -21.62
C ASN A 146 13.45 1.06 -22.07
N GLY A 147 12.42 1.93 -22.05
CA GLY A 147 11.04 1.59 -22.40
C GLY A 147 10.26 0.83 -21.32
N TYR A 148 10.87 0.60 -20.17
CA TYR A 148 10.24 -0.09 -19.03
C TYR A 148 10.78 0.41 -17.69
N VAL A 149 10.08 0.05 -16.62
CA VAL A 149 10.56 0.11 -15.23
C VAL A 149 10.51 -1.30 -14.61
N SER A 150 11.20 -1.51 -13.50
CA SER A 150 11.19 -2.80 -12.79
C SER A 150 10.76 -2.61 -11.34
N ASN A 151 10.06 -3.59 -10.78
CA ASN A 151 9.78 -3.67 -9.37
C ASN A 151 10.96 -4.30 -8.59
N ILE A 152 10.85 -4.38 -7.25
CA ILE A 152 11.90 -4.94 -6.37
C ILE A 152 12.20 -6.43 -6.62
N PHE A 153 11.30 -7.14 -7.30
CA PHE A 153 11.46 -8.56 -7.67
C PHE A 153 11.91 -8.76 -9.12
N GLY A 154 12.32 -7.69 -9.82
CA GLY A 154 12.79 -7.75 -11.20
C GLY A 154 11.69 -7.84 -12.26
N ARG A 155 10.38 -7.79 -11.89
CA ARG A 155 9.27 -7.74 -12.85
C ARG A 155 9.34 -6.46 -13.66
N ARG A 156 9.41 -6.57 -15.00
CA ARG A 156 9.42 -5.45 -15.93
C ARG A 156 8.02 -5.02 -16.32
N ILE A 157 7.78 -3.72 -16.29
CA ILE A 157 6.54 -3.07 -16.71
C ILE A 157 6.88 -2.15 -17.88
N HIS A 158 6.42 -2.52 -19.08
CA HIS A 158 6.68 -1.77 -20.29
C HIS A 158 5.74 -0.57 -20.42
N LEU A 159 6.30 0.60 -20.76
CA LEU A 159 5.58 1.87 -20.88
C LEU A 159 5.83 2.47 -22.28
N ARG A 160 5.11 1.97 -23.28
CA ARG A 160 5.36 2.27 -24.71
C ARG A 160 5.20 3.76 -25.08
N GLY A 161 4.36 4.50 -24.35
CA GLY A 161 4.10 5.93 -24.58
C GLY A 161 4.99 6.89 -23.77
N ILE A 162 6.06 6.43 -23.12
CA ILE A 162 6.92 7.27 -22.25
C ILE A 162 7.63 8.40 -23.01
N ASN A 163 7.88 8.23 -24.31
CA ASN A 163 8.51 9.19 -25.20
C ASN A 163 7.53 9.75 -26.24
N ASP A 164 6.20 9.63 -26.00
CA ASP A 164 5.19 10.11 -26.94
C ASP A 164 5.29 11.63 -27.15
N LYS A 165 5.03 12.10 -28.38
CA LYS A 165 5.02 13.54 -28.68
C LYS A 165 3.83 14.25 -28.03
N ASN A 166 2.71 13.55 -27.85
CA ASN A 166 1.55 14.08 -27.15
C ASN A 166 1.85 14.22 -25.66
N PHE A 167 1.76 15.46 -25.16
CA PHE A 167 2.04 15.78 -23.77
C PHE A 167 1.15 14.98 -22.78
N SER A 168 -0.14 14.84 -23.07
CA SER A 168 -1.07 14.13 -22.18
C SER A 168 -0.72 12.65 -22.05
N VAL A 169 -0.39 11.98 -23.18
CA VAL A 169 0.05 10.59 -23.20
C VAL A 169 1.36 10.45 -22.42
N ARG A 170 2.35 11.28 -22.74
CA ARG A 170 3.65 11.26 -22.06
C ARG A 170 3.52 11.48 -20.57
N SER A 171 2.79 12.51 -20.13
CA SER A 171 2.59 12.83 -18.71
C SER A 171 1.87 11.68 -17.97
N PHE A 172 0.91 11.02 -18.60
CA PHE A 172 0.28 9.83 -18.04
C PHE A 172 1.29 8.69 -17.86
N GLN A 173 2.13 8.43 -18.87
CA GLN A 173 3.15 7.39 -18.81
C GLN A 173 4.26 7.69 -17.80
N GLU A 174 4.62 8.96 -17.58
CA GLU A 174 5.57 9.37 -16.56
C GLU A 174 5.05 9.09 -15.14
N ARG A 175 3.76 9.40 -14.88
CA ARG A 175 3.12 9.01 -13.62
C ARG A 175 3.07 7.50 -13.45
N ALA A 176 2.73 6.78 -14.52
CA ALA A 176 2.73 5.32 -14.49
C ALA A 176 4.14 4.75 -14.23
N ALA A 177 5.19 5.37 -14.77
CA ALA A 177 6.58 4.95 -14.53
C ALA A 177 6.97 5.07 -13.05
N ILE A 178 6.56 6.14 -12.37
CA ILE A 178 6.81 6.35 -10.94
C ILE A 178 6.07 5.32 -10.09
N ASN A 179 4.80 5.08 -10.40
CA ASN A 179 3.91 4.24 -9.60
C ASN A 179 4.11 2.75 -9.81
N ALA A 180 4.43 2.33 -11.05
CA ALA A 180 4.46 0.93 -11.39
C ALA A 180 5.46 0.10 -10.55
N PRO A 181 6.68 0.55 -10.23
CA PRO A 181 7.58 -0.17 -9.34
C PRO A 181 6.97 -0.38 -7.96
N ILE A 182 6.31 0.63 -7.40
CA ILE A 182 5.72 0.58 -6.06
C ILE A 182 4.52 -0.37 -6.02
N GLN A 183 3.52 -0.13 -6.87
CA GLN A 183 2.30 -0.93 -6.91
C GLN A 183 2.54 -2.39 -7.30
N SER A 184 3.45 -2.61 -8.25
CA SER A 184 3.81 -3.96 -8.68
C SER A 184 4.60 -4.71 -7.60
N SER A 185 5.44 -4.01 -6.82
CA SER A 185 6.12 -4.61 -5.66
C SER A 185 5.11 -5.02 -4.59
N ALA A 186 4.15 -4.17 -4.25
CA ALA A 186 3.08 -4.50 -3.32
C ALA A 186 2.28 -5.74 -3.79
N ALA A 187 1.95 -5.80 -5.07
CA ALA A 187 1.24 -6.95 -5.65
C ALA A 187 2.06 -8.25 -5.60
N ASP A 188 3.37 -8.19 -5.79
CA ASP A 188 4.22 -9.37 -5.69
C ASP A 188 4.49 -9.75 -4.23
N ILE A 189 4.58 -8.81 -3.29
CA ILE A 189 4.66 -9.08 -1.84
C ILE A 189 3.44 -9.90 -1.39
N ILE A 190 2.22 -9.44 -1.68
CA ILE A 190 1.01 -10.17 -1.26
C ILE A 190 0.91 -11.54 -1.94
N ARG A 191 1.31 -11.65 -3.21
CA ARG A 191 1.34 -12.94 -3.92
C ARG A 191 2.32 -13.92 -3.29
N LEU A 192 3.52 -13.48 -2.91
CA LEU A 192 4.49 -14.32 -2.22
C LEU A 192 3.99 -14.75 -0.84
N ALA A 193 3.31 -13.85 -0.12
CA ALA A 193 2.65 -14.20 1.13
C ALA A 193 1.59 -15.28 0.93
N MET A 194 0.73 -15.14 -0.10
CA MET A 194 -0.28 -16.14 -0.44
C MET A 194 0.33 -17.51 -0.73
N ILE A 195 1.43 -17.57 -1.50
CA ILE A 195 2.13 -18.83 -1.83
C ILE A 195 2.67 -19.48 -0.55
N LYS A 196 3.40 -18.74 0.28
CA LYS A 196 3.93 -19.26 1.55
C LYS A 196 2.82 -19.73 2.50
N LEU A 197 1.74 -18.97 2.61
CA LEU A 197 0.59 -19.33 3.44
C LEU A 197 -0.14 -20.58 2.89
N TYR A 198 -0.30 -20.70 1.57
CA TYR A 198 -0.86 -21.88 0.95
C TYR A 198 -0.03 -23.15 1.27
N GLU A 199 1.30 -23.05 1.19
CA GLU A 199 2.20 -24.15 1.55
C GLU A 199 2.03 -24.56 3.02
N LEU A 200 1.93 -23.62 3.94
CA LEU A 200 1.77 -23.88 5.36
C LEU A 200 0.41 -24.51 5.68
N ILE A 201 -0.66 -23.99 5.10
CA ILE A 201 -2.04 -24.38 5.41
C ILE A 201 -2.41 -25.69 4.68
N LYS A 202 -2.20 -25.74 3.36
CA LYS A 202 -2.67 -26.85 2.51
C LYS A 202 -1.69 -27.99 2.39
N ILE A 203 -0.40 -27.71 2.20
CA ILE A 203 0.62 -28.74 1.93
C ILE A 203 1.09 -29.35 3.24
N LYS A 204 1.51 -28.50 4.20
CA LYS A 204 2.00 -28.96 5.50
C LYS A 204 0.89 -29.28 6.49
N LYS A 205 -0.36 -28.89 6.19
CA LYS A 205 -1.54 -29.10 7.05
C LYS A 205 -1.34 -28.67 8.50
N LEU A 206 -0.57 -27.59 8.69
CA LEU A 206 -0.24 -27.11 10.03
C LEU A 206 -1.46 -26.50 10.75
N TYR A 207 -2.45 -26.02 9.98
CA TYR A 207 -3.63 -25.34 10.49
C TYR A 207 -4.85 -25.65 9.62
N ASP A 208 -6.06 -25.48 10.17
CA ASP A 208 -7.33 -25.68 9.48
C ASP A 208 -7.83 -24.43 8.70
N GLY A 209 -6.96 -23.41 8.57
CA GLY A 209 -7.31 -22.17 7.88
C GLY A 209 -7.58 -22.37 6.39
N LYS A 210 -8.57 -21.63 5.88
CA LYS A 210 -8.89 -21.52 4.45
C LYS A 210 -8.62 -20.09 4.02
N MET A 211 -7.78 -19.87 3.01
CA MET A 211 -7.66 -18.55 2.37
C MET A 211 -8.86 -18.36 1.44
N LEU A 212 -9.67 -17.33 1.67
CA LEU A 212 -10.93 -17.10 0.96
C LEU A 212 -10.80 -16.03 -0.12
N LEU A 213 -10.28 -14.85 0.23
CA LEU A 213 -10.26 -13.68 -0.63
C LEU A 213 -8.91 -12.95 -0.55
N GLN A 214 -8.56 -12.29 -1.66
CA GLN A 214 -7.50 -11.27 -1.72
C GLN A 214 -8.13 -9.98 -2.23
N ILE A 215 -8.07 -8.90 -1.44
CA ILE A 215 -8.65 -7.60 -1.76
C ILE A 215 -7.58 -6.54 -1.53
N HIS A 216 -7.09 -5.90 -2.61
CA HIS A 216 -5.99 -4.93 -2.56
C HIS A 216 -4.75 -5.48 -1.86
N ASP A 217 -4.48 -5.07 -0.63
CA ASP A 217 -3.39 -5.49 0.26
C ASP A 217 -3.86 -6.33 1.46
N GLU A 218 -5.13 -6.75 1.44
CA GLU A 218 -5.80 -7.59 2.45
C GLU A 218 -5.92 -9.05 1.98
N LEU A 219 -5.72 -9.98 2.91
CA LEU A 219 -6.06 -11.40 2.77
C LEU A 219 -7.12 -11.76 3.81
N VAL A 220 -8.19 -12.43 3.37
CA VAL A 220 -9.25 -12.92 4.24
C VAL A 220 -9.16 -14.44 4.35
N PHE A 221 -9.19 -14.92 5.58
CA PHE A 221 -9.16 -16.35 5.93
C PHE A 221 -10.39 -16.74 6.74
N GLU A 222 -10.65 -18.03 6.77
CA GLU A 222 -11.58 -18.65 7.69
C GLU A 222 -10.89 -19.81 8.40
N CYS A 223 -11.08 -19.94 9.72
CA CYS A 223 -10.61 -21.07 10.51
C CYS A 223 -11.51 -21.34 11.69
N SER A 224 -11.35 -22.50 12.34
CA SER A 224 -12.05 -22.79 13.59
C SER A 224 -11.65 -21.80 14.69
N LYS A 225 -12.62 -21.40 15.53
CA LYS A 225 -12.36 -20.52 16.69
C LYS A 225 -11.31 -21.10 17.66
N ILE A 226 -11.18 -22.42 17.72
CA ILE A 226 -10.19 -23.11 18.57
C ILE A 226 -8.75 -22.80 18.09
N ASN A 227 -8.56 -22.66 16.79
CA ASN A 227 -7.23 -22.42 16.18
C ASN A 227 -6.97 -20.96 15.80
N GLN A 228 -7.94 -20.08 16.01
CA GLN A 228 -7.93 -18.68 15.58
C GLN A 228 -6.62 -17.97 15.93
N GLU A 229 -6.23 -17.90 17.20
CA GLU A 229 -4.98 -17.22 17.62
C GLU A 229 -3.71 -17.80 16.97
N LYS A 230 -3.69 -19.12 16.74
CA LYS A 230 -2.54 -19.78 16.08
C LYS A 230 -2.48 -19.38 14.62
N VAL A 231 -3.62 -19.35 13.92
CA VAL A 231 -3.73 -18.96 12.52
C VAL A 231 -3.36 -17.49 12.35
N GLU A 232 -3.89 -16.60 13.19
CA GLU A 232 -3.55 -15.17 13.20
C GLU A 232 -2.02 -14.96 13.32
N LYS A 233 -1.38 -15.60 14.30
CA LYS A 233 0.08 -15.49 14.52
C LYS A 233 0.88 -15.97 13.31
N VAL A 234 0.45 -17.07 12.68
CA VAL A 234 1.14 -17.61 11.49
C VAL A 234 0.92 -16.74 10.28
N VAL A 235 -0.29 -16.27 10.04
CA VAL A 235 -0.62 -15.37 8.94
C VAL A 235 0.20 -14.09 9.08
N LYS A 236 0.15 -13.41 10.23
CA LYS A 236 0.92 -12.17 10.48
C LYS A 236 2.41 -12.39 10.25
N LYS A 237 3.02 -13.36 10.92
CA LYS A 237 4.46 -13.65 10.79
C LYS A 237 4.86 -13.98 9.36
N THR A 238 4.03 -14.73 8.62
CA THR A 238 4.33 -15.12 7.25
C THR A 238 4.26 -13.92 6.32
N MET A 239 3.20 -13.11 6.42
CA MET A 239 3.05 -11.90 5.63
C MET A 239 4.19 -10.90 5.88
N GLU A 240 4.57 -10.67 7.13
CA GLU A 240 5.69 -9.79 7.49
C GLU A 240 7.05 -10.30 7.00
N SER A 241 7.21 -11.63 6.86
CA SER A 241 8.47 -12.26 6.46
C SER A 241 8.81 -12.23 4.97
N VAL A 242 7.91 -11.72 4.10
CA VAL A 242 8.13 -11.74 2.63
C VAL A 242 8.90 -10.53 2.10
N SER A 243 9.57 -9.80 2.97
CA SER A 243 10.28 -8.55 2.64
C SER A 243 11.60 -8.74 1.88
N SER A 244 12.08 -9.98 1.68
CA SER A 244 13.39 -10.22 1.05
C SER A 244 13.26 -10.99 -0.25
N SER A 245 13.97 -10.56 -1.29
CA SER A 245 14.14 -11.27 -2.56
C SER A 245 15.61 -11.34 -2.96
N GLU A 246 15.94 -12.20 -3.91
CA GLU A 246 17.29 -12.29 -4.47
C GLU A 246 17.73 -10.99 -5.16
N HIS A 247 16.80 -10.16 -5.60
CA HIS A 247 17.05 -8.94 -6.36
C HIS A 247 17.07 -7.67 -5.51
N HIS A 248 16.48 -7.71 -4.30
CA HIS A 248 16.38 -6.56 -3.42
C HIS A 248 16.24 -6.99 -1.96
N MET A 249 17.11 -6.46 -1.11
CA MET A 249 16.96 -6.60 0.34
C MET A 249 16.12 -5.44 0.86
N PHE A 250 14.85 -5.73 1.15
CA PHE A 250 13.93 -4.74 1.68
C PHE A 250 14.29 -4.44 3.14
N THR A 251 14.67 -3.21 3.43
CA THR A 251 15.16 -2.79 4.75
C THR A 251 14.08 -2.19 5.64
N THR A 252 12.97 -1.74 5.03
CA THR A 252 11.82 -1.21 5.76
C THR A 252 10.94 -2.38 6.24
N PRO A 253 10.65 -2.54 7.55
CA PRO A 253 9.84 -3.64 8.03
C PRO A 253 8.42 -3.59 7.44
N LEU A 254 7.91 -4.73 7.01
CA LEU A 254 6.48 -4.89 6.71
C LEU A 254 5.73 -5.06 8.02
N ASP A 255 4.54 -4.48 8.10
CA ASP A 255 3.67 -4.57 9.25
C ASP A 255 2.27 -4.98 8.79
N VAL A 256 1.61 -5.85 9.53
CA VAL A 256 0.31 -6.42 9.20
C VAL A 256 -0.66 -6.19 10.34
N ASN A 257 -1.73 -5.47 10.04
CA ASN A 257 -2.89 -5.40 10.91
C ASN A 257 -3.69 -6.69 10.76
N ILE A 258 -4.08 -7.29 11.88
CA ILE A 258 -4.87 -8.49 11.88
C ILE A 258 -6.04 -8.34 12.83
N ASN A 259 -7.22 -8.64 12.35
CA ASN A 259 -8.45 -8.64 13.12
C ASN A 259 -9.28 -9.89 12.76
N SER A 260 -10.26 -10.20 13.59
CA SER A 260 -11.13 -11.36 13.37
C SER A 260 -12.54 -11.09 13.88
N GLY A 261 -13.50 -11.78 13.28
CA GLY A 261 -14.92 -11.61 13.61
C GLY A 261 -15.78 -12.74 13.09
N ASN A 262 -17.09 -12.67 13.34
CA ASN A 262 -18.06 -13.64 12.81
C ASN A 262 -18.46 -13.33 11.36
N ASN A 263 -18.21 -12.12 10.90
CA ASN A 263 -18.45 -11.65 9.54
C ASN A 263 -17.28 -10.75 9.08
N TRP A 264 -17.29 -10.40 7.82
CA TRP A 264 -16.18 -9.63 7.23
C TRP A 264 -16.11 -8.17 7.72
N ASP A 265 -17.25 -7.54 8.08
CA ASP A 265 -17.24 -6.18 8.66
C ASP A 265 -16.61 -6.17 10.06
N GLU A 266 -16.89 -7.19 10.89
CA GLU A 266 -16.27 -7.34 12.20
C GLU A 266 -14.78 -7.67 12.13
N ALA A 267 -14.36 -8.42 11.11
CA ALA A 267 -12.97 -8.82 10.89
C ALA A 267 -12.09 -7.71 10.29
N HIS A 268 -12.65 -6.60 9.82
CA HIS A 268 -11.92 -5.49 9.21
C HIS A 268 -11.86 -4.29 10.13
#